data_c1e55fe370a35e0ecaee4f278f5f95db
#
_entry.id   c1e55fe370a35e0ecaee4f278f5f95db
#
_cell.length_a   1.000
_cell.length_b   1.000
_cell.length_c   1.000
_cell.angle_alpha   90.00
_cell.angle_beta   90.00
_cell.angle_gamma   90.00
#
_symmetry.space_group_name_H-M   'P 1'
#
loop_
_entity.id
_entity.type
_entity.pdbx_description
1 polymer ?
#
loop_
_entity_poly.entity_id
_entity_poly.type
_entity_poly.pdbx_seq_one_letter_code
_entity_poly.pdbx_strand_id
1 'polypeptide(L)'
;MPLLLRLGFRNIWRHKKRSLITLAAIAVGLGALIFLRGFMFGAQRQMVKNLTRTLTSDAQIVPAALENFYNTNGAIEDPDPIRAILNEDRRVLAYAERIVGGGMVASEKKSMGTYIIGLDPEAEERIDARREVVRGRGLAPGGLANTDETSVIVGEKMRQALEIEVGDPVVLTAQDYYSSLAAGSYTVVGSFETGNDQVDNTMVILLKSSAQKLLSFEHRISKFALKIDPDHSLQEVTSDLARRLGGPDLKVVTWETLVPMIAQMIRFQNGMIFVIMAIVLSVVAVGILNTLMMSILERIREFGLMMALGMRPRSIVRLVLIESLCLGLVGTLSGWLLGAVLVFYFGHVGIDLTRFTTALSNLMIGRHVFPRLDLSYSLIFAGVVVVSNLLISLYPAWKAGRLAPLESMRQAG
;
A
#
# COMPACT_ATOMS: atom_id res chain seq x y z
N MET A 1 -4.14 -13.52 44.31
CA MET A 1 -3.62 -13.15 42.98
C MET A 1 -2.20 -12.51 43.01
N PRO A 2 -1.83 -11.56 43.90
CA PRO A 2 -0.49 -10.95 43.86
C PRO A 2 0.67 -11.91 44.08
N LEU A 3 0.48 -12.97 44.87
CA LEU A 3 1.52 -13.95 45.17
C LEU A 3 1.92 -14.81 43.95
N LEU A 4 0.95 -15.28 43.19
CA LEU A 4 1.19 -16.10 41.98
C LEU A 4 1.89 -15.31 40.86
N LEU A 5 1.57 -14.03 40.70
CA LEU A 5 2.23 -13.13 39.74
C LEU A 5 3.69 -12.89 40.17
N ARG A 6 3.97 -12.66 41.47
CA ARG A 6 5.33 -12.51 41.99
C ARG A 6 6.15 -13.78 41.80
N LEU A 7 5.56 -14.94 42.03
CA LEU A 7 6.24 -16.23 41.85
C LEU A 7 6.49 -16.48 40.34
N GLY A 8 5.55 -16.20 39.45
CA GLY A 8 5.73 -16.33 38.02
C GLY A 8 6.88 -15.46 37.49
N PHE A 9 6.90 -14.18 37.88
CA PHE A 9 7.96 -13.25 37.45
C PHE A 9 9.34 -13.64 37.98
N ARG A 10 9.43 -14.10 39.26
CA ARG A 10 10.70 -14.55 39.87
C ARG A 10 11.21 -15.83 39.23
N ASN A 11 10.35 -16.71 38.76
CA ASN A 11 10.70 -17.95 38.09
C ASN A 11 11.35 -17.72 36.72
N ILE A 12 10.93 -16.69 35.97
CA ILE A 12 11.53 -16.33 34.69
C ILE A 12 13.02 -16.07 34.81
N TRP A 13 13.47 -15.45 35.93
CA TRP A 13 14.87 -15.10 36.17
C TRP A 13 15.70 -16.25 36.73
N ARG A 14 15.07 -17.35 37.18
CA ARG A 14 15.79 -18.52 37.75
C ARG A 14 16.47 -19.35 36.64
N HIS A 15 15.86 -19.44 35.44
CA HIS A 15 16.38 -20.15 34.26
C HIS A 15 16.71 -19.21 33.09
N LYS A 16 17.57 -18.21 33.35
CA LYS A 16 17.83 -17.06 32.46
C LYS A 16 18.07 -17.44 30.98
N LYS A 17 18.97 -18.45 30.75
CA LYS A 17 19.34 -18.84 29.37
C LYS A 17 18.12 -19.27 28.52
N ARG A 18 17.24 -20.09 29.09
CA ARG A 18 16.07 -20.64 28.39
C ARG A 18 14.97 -19.60 28.20
N SER A 19 14.65 -18.88 29.29
CA SER A 19 13.69 -17.78 29.21
C SER A 19 14.11 -16.74 28.16
N LEU A 20 15.42 -16.43 28.09
CA LEU A 20 15.97 -15.52 27.11
C LEU A 20 15.81 -16.04 25.67
N ILE A 21 16.04 -17.34 25.42
CA ILE A 21 15.86 -17.95 24.09
C ILE A 21 14.38 -17.84 23.64
N THR A 22 13.46 -18.16 24.58
CA THR A 22 12.01 -18.05 24.24
C THR A 22 11.59 -16.60 24.02
N LEU A 23 12.02 -15.69 24.89
CA LEU A 23 11.78 -14.26 24.73
C LEU A 23 12.36 -13.74 23.41
N ALA A 24 13.59 -14.14 23.07
CA ALA A 24 14.23 -13.78 21.82
C ALA A 24 13.45 -14.33 20.61
N ALA A 25 12.99 -15.58 20.66
CA ALA A 25 12.20 -16.16 19.57
C ALA A 25 10.89 -15.41 19.35
N ILE A 26 10.16 -15.08 20.42
CA ILE A 26 8.92 -14.28 20.33
C ILE A 26 9.24 -12.87 19.83
N ALA A 27 10.26 -12.22 20.40
CA ALA A 27 10.63 -10.84 20.08
C ALA A 27 11.11 -10.70 18.64
N VAL A 28 12.01 -11.58 18.18
CA VAL A 28 12.50 -11.55 16.78
C VAL A 28 11.39 -11.92 15.81
N GLY A 29 10.59 -12.95 16.11
CA GLY A 29 9.48 -13.35 15.24
C GLY A 29 8.44 -12.25 15.07
N LEU A 30 7.96 -11.65 16.16
CA LEU A 30 7.01 -10.55 16.11
C LEU A 30 7.63 -9.28 15.51
N GLY A 31 8.88 -8.96 15.89
CA GLY A 31 9.60 -7.81 15.35
C GLY A 31 9.78 -7.88 13.83
N ALA A 32 10.13 -9.06 13.32
CA ALA A 32 10.24 -9.33 11.88
C ALA A 32 8.89 -9.18 11.17
N LEU A 33 7.79 -9.69 11.76
CA LEU A 33 6.44 -9.53 11.20
C LEU A 33 6.01 -8.07 11.13
N ILE A 34 6.25 -7.29 12.19
CA ILE A 34 5.92 -5.85 12.22
C ILE A 34 6.77 -5.09 11.20
N PHE A 35 8.05 -5.40 11.10
CA PHE A 35 8.93 -4.78 10.12
C PHE A 35 8.51 -5.12 8.68
N LEU A 36 8.25 -6.39 8.38
CA LEU A 36 7.77 -6.83 7.07
C LEU A 36 6.46 -6.15 6.69
N ARG A 37 5.50 -6.10 7.63
CA ARG A 37 4.24 -5.38 7.41
C ARG A 37 4.47 -3.90 7.17
N GLY A 38 5.33 -3.27 7.96
CA GLY A 38 5.67 -1.86 7.81
C GLY A 38 6.32 -1.54 6.46
N PHE A 39 7.19 -2.42 5.98
CA PHE A 39 7.80 -2.33 4.66
C PHE A 39 6.74 -2.46 3.55
N MET A 40 5.91 -3.49 3.59
CA MET A 40 4.83 -3.70 2.61
C MET A 40 3.85 -2.52 2.61
N PHE A 41 3.45 -2.04 3.77
CA PHE A 41 2.53 -0.90 3.91
C PHE A 41 3.13 0.39 3.35
N GLY A 42 4.44 0.63 3.60
CA GLY A 42 5.16 1.76 3.01
C GLY A 42 5.21 1.69 1.48
N ALA A 43 5.54 0.52 0.93
CA ALA A 43 5.57 0.28 -0.51
C ALA A 43 4.19 0.43 -1.16
N GLN A 44 3.14 -0.13 -0.55
CA GLN A 44 1.76 0.00 -1.02
C GLN A 44 1.31 1.47 -1.04
N ARG A 45 1.58 2.22 0.03
CA ARG A 45 1.27 3.66 0.08
C ARG A 45 1.99 4.45 -1.00
N GLN A 46 3.25 4.15 -1.23
CA GLN A 46 4.03 4.82 -2.27
C GLN A 46 3.49 4.49 -3.66
N MET A 47 3.18 3.21 -3.91
CA MET A 47 2.58 2.76 -5.16
C MET A 47 1.24 3.45 -5.43
N VAL A 48 0.32 3.47 -4.46
CA VAL A 48 -0.97 4.15 -4.58
C VAL A 48 -0.78 5.65 -4.79
N LYS A 49 0.12 6.28 -4.02
CA LYS A 49 0.41 7.71 -4.16
C LYS A 49 0.97 8.05 -5.55
N ASN A 50 1.91 7.25 -6.08
CA ASN A 50 2.46 7.47 -7.41
C ASN A 50 1.39 7.25 -8.49
N LEU A 51 0.57 6.19 -8.35
CA LEU A 51 -0.55 5.91 -9.24
C LEU A 51 -1.55 7.07 -9.28
N THR A 52 -2.00 7.53 -8.12
CA THR A 52 -2.99 8.62 -8.05
C THR A 52 -2.42 9.95 -8.53
N ARG A 53 -1.16 10.24 -8.26
CA ARG A 53 -0.49 11.44 -8.78
C ARG A 53 -0.28 11.42 -10.28
N THR A 54 0.06 10.26 -10.85
CA THR A 54 0.44 10.17 -12.26
C THR A 54 -0.75 9.90 -13.18
N LEU A 55 -1.66 9.00 -12.80
CA LEU A 55 -2.69 8.50 -13.71
C LEU A 55 -4.11 8.87 -13.30
N THR A 56 -4.51 8.51 -12.08
CA THR A 56 -5.94 8.41 -11.76
C THR A 56 -6.48 9.58 -10.96
N SER A 57 -5.68 10.30 -10.17
CA SER A 57 -6.12 11.09 -9.02
C SER A 57 -6.82 10.20 -7.97
N ASP A 58 -7.42 10.76 -6.93
CA ASP A 58 -8.06 9.97 -5.87
C ASP A 58 -9.35 9.33 -6.40
N ALA A 59 -10.14 10.08 -7.17
CA ALA A 59 -11.33 9.61 -7.87
C ALA A 59 -11.50 10.35 -9.22
N GLN A 60 -12.37 9.83 -10.07
CA GLN A 60 -12.73 10.45 -11.33
C GLN A 60 -14.24 10.42 -11.54
N ILE A 61 -14.79 11.47 -12.19
CA ILE A 61 -16.11 11.44 -12.79
C ILE A 61 -15.92 11.15 -14.27
N VAL A 62 -16.55 10.09 -14.75
CA VAL A 62 -16.38 9.58 -16.12
C VAL A 62 -17.73 9.24 -16.72
N PRO A 63 -17.87 9.22 -18.05
CA PRO A 63 -19.04 8.69 -18.72
C PRO A 63 -19.31 7.22 -18.31
N ALA A 64 -20.58 6.85 -18.19
CA ALA A 64 -20.96 5.50 -17.76
C ALA A 64 -20.48 4.40 -18.73
N ALA A 65 -20.31 4.73 -20.00
CA ALA A 65 -19.78 3.83 -21.03
C ALA A 65 -18.30 3.51 -20.87
N LEU A 66 -17.58 4.24 -20.00
CA LEU A 66 -16.16 4.01 -19.76
C LEU A 66 -15.95 2.73 -18.94
N GLU A 67 -15.35 1.72 -19.54
CA GLU A 67 -15.10 0.42 -18.88
C GLU A 67 -13.76 0.37 -18.14
N ASN A 68 -12.74 1.06 -18.65
CA ASN A 68 -11.41 1.09 -18.03
C ASN A 68 -10.69 2.42 -18.31
N PHE A 69 -9.53 2.61 -17.66
CA PHE A 69 -8.73 3.83 -17.78
C PHE A 69 -8.33 4.17 -19.24
N TYR A 70 -8.11 3.16 -20.07
CA TYR A 70 -7.60 3.29 -21.43
C TYR A 70 -8.73 3.44 -22.47
N ASN A 71 -9.98 3.26 -22.08
CA ASN A 71 -11.12 3.48 -22.97
C ASN A 71 -11.30 4.99 -23.17
N THR A 72 -11.18 5.43 -24.41
CA THR A 72 -11.27 6.83 -24.81
C THR A 72 -12.64 7.21 -25.36
N ASN A 73 -13.55 6.24 -25.46
CA ASN A 73 -14.88 6.46 -26.01
C ASN A 73 -15.80 7.08 -24.96
N GLY A 74 -16.35 8.22 -25.28
CA GLY A 74 -17.30 8.94 -24.46
C GLY A 74 -16.80 10.30 -24.00
N ALA A 75 -17.69 11.24 -23.96
CA ALA A 75 -17.47 12.60 -23.49
C ALA A 75 -18.54 12.98 -22.48
N ILE A 76 -18.22 13.89 -21.60
CA ILE A 76 -19.15 14.63 -20.77
C ILE A 76 -19.61 15.83 -21.62
N GLU A 77 -20.85 15.79 -22.06
CA GLU A 77 -21.42 16.78 -23.00
C GLU A 77 -21.50 18.16 -22.37
N ASP A 78 -22.02 18.22 -21.14
CA ASP A 78 -22.18 19.47 -20.39
C ASP A 78 -21.44 19.34 -19.03
N PRO A 79 -20.22 19.91 -18.89
CA PRO A 79 -19.47 19.88 -17.66
C PRO A 79 -19.94 20.91 -16.62
N ASP A 80 -20.74 21.93 -16.96
CA ASP A 80 -21.07 23.06 -16.06
C ASP A 80 -21.87 22.64 -14.83
N PRO A 81 -22.90 21.78 -14.90
CA PRO A 81 -23.60 21.30 -13.72
C PRO A 81 -22.68 20.53 -12.76
N ILE A 82 -21.70 19.79 -13.30
CA ILE A 82 -20.73 19.04 -12.50
C ILE A 82 -19.79 19.99 -11.78
N ARG A 83 -19.32 21.05 -12.47
CA ARG A 83 -18.49 22.11 -11.87
C ARG A 83 -19.19 22.76 -10.68
N ALA A 84 -20.49 23.05 -10.80
CA ALA A 84 -21.29 23.63 -9.72
C ALA A 84 -21.30 22.70 -8.49
N ILE A 85 -21.60 21.40 -8.68
CA ILE A 85 -21.62 20.39 -7.61
C ILE A 85 -20.26 20.28 -6.93
N LEU A 86 -19.18 20.25 -7.71
CA LEU A 86 -17.82 20.08 -7.19
C LEU A 86 -17.35 21.31 -6.39
N ASN A 87 -17.72 22.51 -6.83
CA ASN A 87 -17.38 23.77 -6.14
C ASN A 87 -18.12 23.94 -4.81
N GLU A 88 -19.31 23.36 -4.65
CA GLU A 88 -20.07 23.37 -3.41
C GLU A 88 -19.57 22.38 -2.36
N ASP A 89 -18.94 21.29 -2.78
CA ASP A 89 -18.54 20.22 -1.88
C ASP A 89 -17.14 20.43 -1.29
N ARG A 90 -17.10 20.88 -0.04
CA ARG A 90 -15.84 21.18 0.69
C ARG A 90 -14.91 19.98 0.85
N ARG A 91 -15.42 18.76 0.67
CA ARG A 91 -14.62 17.51 0.73
C ARG A 91 -13.79 17.32 -0.54
N VAL A 92 -14.14 18.01 -1.63
CA VAL A 92 -13.36 18.06 -2.86
C VAL A 92 -12.42 19.27 -2.79
N LEU A 93 -11.14 19.01 -2.53
CA LEU A 93 -10.13 20.05 -2.37
C LEU A 93 -9.83 20.77 -3.69
N ALA A 94 -9.82 20.03 -4.78
CA ALA A 94 -9.61 20.55 -6.13
C ALA A 94 -10.05 19.52 -7.17
N TYR A 95 -10.25 19.97 -8.41
CA TYR A 95 -10.47 19.11 -9.55
C TYR A 95 -9.76 19.63 -10.80
N ALA A 96 -9.50 18.73 -11.75
CA ALA A 96 -8.97 19.06 -13.06
C ALA A 96 -9.78 18.33 -14.15
N GLU A 97 -9.99 19.03 -15.27
CA GLU A 97 -10.65 18.51 -16.46
C GLU A 97 -9.60 17.92 -17.39
N ARG A 98 -9.89 16.74 -17.92
CA ARG A 98 -8.98 16.06 -18.84
C ARG A 98 -9.70 15.67 -20.13
N ILE A 99 -8.98 15.84 -21.23
CA ILE A 99 -9.32 15.27 -22.52
C ILE A 99 -8.44 14.05 -22.75
N VAL A 100 -9.04 12.94 -23.17
CA VAL A 100 -8.27 11.71 -23.41
C VAL A 100 -8.67 11.15 -24.75
N GLY A 101 -7.68 10.79 -25.58
CA GLY A 101 -7.88 10.15 -26.88
C GLY A 101 -6.82 9.09 -27.13
N GLY A 102 -7.15 8.09 -27.92
CA GLY A 102 -6.20 7.14 -28.49
C GLY A 102 -5.73 7.58 -29.85
N GLY A 103 -4.46 7.36 -30.19
CA GLY A 103 -3.93 7.75 -31.48
C GLY A 103 -2.55 7.15 -31.75
N MET A 104 -1.89 7.76 -32.72
CA MET A 104 -0.51 7.46 -33.08
C MET A 104 0.32 8.73 -33.03
N VAL A 105 1.55 8.61 -32.59
CA VAL A 105 2.59 9.63 -32.73
C VAL A 105 3.60 9.15 -33.78
N ALA A 106 3.94 10.01 -34.69
CA ALA A 106 4.91 9.73 -35.74
C ALA A 106 6.01 10.80 -35.78
N SER A 107 7.26 10.35 -35.83
CA SER A 107 8.43 11.14 -36.20
C SER A 107 8.72 10.92 -37.70
N GLU A 108 9.76 11.55 -38.22
CA GLU A 108 10.23 11.30 -39.59
C GLU A 108 10.63 9.86 -39.86
N LYS A 109 11.03 9.11 -38.80
CA LYS A 109 11.63 7.78 -38.94
C LYS A 109 10.72 6.66 -38.43
N LYS A 110 9.92 6.92 -37.41
CA LYS A 110 9.19 5.89 -36.66
C LYS A 110 7.80 6.38 -36.25
N SER A 111 6.91 5.44 -36.03
CA SER A 111 5.58 5.72 -35.46
C SER A 111 5.24 4.68 -34.39
N MET A 112 4.41 5.09 -33.41
CA MET A 112 3.92 4.21 -32.36
C MET A 112 2.57 4.66 -31.85
N GLY A 113 1.80 3.71 -31.30
CA GLY A 113 0.53 4.00 -30.64
C GLY A 113 0.73 4.84 -29.39
N THR A 114 -0.19 5.79 -29.17
CA THR A 114 -0.10 6.68 -28.00
C THR A 114 -1.47 7.00 -27.43
N TYR A 115 -1.47 7.32 -26.12
CA TYR A 115 -2.59 7.98 -25.45
C TYR A 115 -2.32 9.49 -25.41
N ILE A 116 -3.23 10.24 -25.97
CA ILE A 116 -3.18 11.70 -25.99
C ILE A 116 -3.96 12.21 -24.78
N ILE A 117 -3.29 13.00 -23.94
CA ILE A 117 -3.93 13.60 -22.76
C ILE A 117 -3.81 15.13 -22.87
N GLY A 118 -4.97 15.77 -22.98
CA GLY A 118 -5.09 17.20 -22.84
C GLY A 118 -5.37 17.59 -21.40
N LEU A 119 -4.56 18.48 -20.85
CA LEU A 119 -4.69 18.92 -19.47
C LEU A 119 -4.47 20.44 -19.33
N ASP A 120 -5.03 20.98 -18.25
CA ASP A 120 -4.76 22.33 -17.78
C ASP A 120 -3.68 22.28 -16.71
N PRO A 121 -2.48 22.85 -16.95
CA PRO A 121 -1.36 22.75 -16.02
C PRO A 121 -1.65 23.30 -14.62
N GLU A 122 -2.39 24.42 -14.53
CA GLU A 122 -2.72 25.03 -13.24
C GLU A 122 -3.70 24.18 -12.44
N ALA A 123 -4.70 23.59 -13.10
CA ALA A 123 -5.64 22.70 -12.46
C ALA A 123 -4.96 21.40 -11.99
N GLU A 124 -4.06 20.84 -12.79
CA GLU A 124 -3.29 19.64 -12.41
C GLU A 124 -2.34 19.90 -11.23
N GLU A 125 -1.74 21.10 -11.13
CA GLU A 125 -0.93 21.45 -9.95
C GLU A 125 -1.80 21.55 -8.69
N ARG A 126 -3.01 22.08 -8.77
CA ARG A 126 -3.93 22.18 -7.62
C ARG A 126 -4.35 20.81 -7.08
N ILE A 127 -4.51 19.81 -7.92
CA ILE A 127 -4.84 18.45 -7.48
C ILE A 127 -3.59 17.65 -7.07
N ASP A 128 -2.40 18.27 -7.00
CA ASP A 128 -1.09 17.62 -6.74
C ASP A 128 -0.85 16.41 -7.65
N ALA A 129 -1.44 16.47 -8.86
CA ALA A 129 -1.31 15.43 -9.86
C ALA A 129 -0.32 15.87 -10.94
N ARG A 130 0.39 14.88 -11.49
CA ARG A 130 1.27 15.06 -12.65
C ARG A 130 2.30 16.19 -12.56
N ARG A 131 2.65 16.61 -11.34
CA ARG A 131 3.59 17.72 -11.12
C ARG A 131 4.92 17.52 -11.86
N GLU A 132 5.45 16.30 -11.84
CA GLU A 132 6.67 15.92 -12.55
C GLU A 132 6.47 15.93 -14.07
N VAL A 133 5.27 15.61 -14.51
CA VAL A 133 4.85 15.61 -15.91
C VAL A 133 4.64 17.05 -16.41
N VAL A 134 3.92 17.87 -15.64
CA VAL A 134 3.64 19.26 -15.99
C VAL A 134 4.92 20.10 -16.05
N ARG A 135 5.88 19.80 -15.18
CA ARG A 135 7.17 20.49 -15.15
C ARG A 135 8.17 19.97 -16.17
N GLY A 136 8.08 18.71 -16.61
CA GLY A 136 8.88 18.08 -17.65
C GLY A 136 10.40 18.31 -17.58
N ARG A 137 11.15 17.52 -18.33
CA ARG A 137 12.56 17.78 -18.56
C ARG A 137 12.72 18.61 -19.85
N GLY A 138 13.58 19.62 -19.80
CA GLY A 138 13.83 20.49 -20.96
C GLY A 138 12.82 21.63 -21.14
N LEU A 139 11.76 21.68 -20.31
CA LEU A 139 10.82 22.80 -20.32
C LEU A 139 11.41 24.04 -19.66
N ALA A 140 11.02 25.21 -20.17
CA ALA A 140 11.32 26.49 -19.55
C ALA A 140 10.72 26.58 -18.12
N PRO A 141 11.20 27.50 -17.26
CA PRO A 141 10.56 27.77 -15.98
C PRO A 141 9.07 28.08 -16.19
N GLY A 142 8.20 27.33 -15.46
CA GLY A 142 6.73 27.38 -15.65
C GLY A 142 6.15 26.16 -16.34
N GLY A 143 6.99 25.26 -16.89
CA GLY A 143 6.55 23.98 -17.44
C GLY A 143 5.64 24.13 -18.65
N LEU A 144 4.64 23.25 -18.78
CA LEU A 144 3.69 23.22 -19.88
C LEU A 144 2.82 24.50 -19.97
N ALA A 145 2.63 25.22 -18.86
CA ALA A 145 1.83 26.45 -18.83
C ALA A 145 2.40 27.59 -19.71
N ASN A 146 3.71 27.57 -19.95
CA ASN A 146 4.40 28.57 -20.75
C ASN A 146 4.69 28.11 -22.19
N THR A 147 3.94 27.14 -22.69
CA THR A 147 4.11 26.59 -24.04
C THR A 147 2.96 26.98 -24.94
N ASP A 148 3.20 26.91 -26.26
CA ASP A 148 2.19 27.21 -27.27
C ASP A 148 1.23 26.02 -27.50
N GLU A 149 0.09 26.29 -28.12
CA GLU A 149 -0.91 25.27 -28.48
C GLU A 149 -0.38 24.18 -29.44
N THR A 150 0.74 24.43 -30.11
CA THR A 150 1.44 23.46 -30.99
C THR A 150 2.50 22.66 -30.25
N SER A 151 2.58 22.80 -28.92
CA SER A 151 3.58 22.12 -28.12
C SER A 151 3.08 20.77 -27.61
N VAL A 152 3.98 19.78 -27.54
CA VAL A 152 3.74 18.46 -26.98
C VAL A 152 4.85 18.06 -26.03
N ILE A 153 4.48 17.42 -24.92
CA ILE A 153 5.42 16.72 -24.04
C ILE A 153 5.25 15.22 -24.25
N VAL A 154 6.34 14.49 -24.41
CA VAL A 154 6.35 13.06 -24.66
C VAL A 154 6.98 12.32 -23.47
N GLY A 155 6.58 11.08 -23.24
CA GLY A 155 7.27 10.26 -22.25
C GLY A 155 8.72 10.00 -22.65
N GLU A 156 9.64 9.94 -21.66
CA GLU A 156 11.09 9.81 -21.95
C GLU A 156 11.42 8.50 -22.68
N LYS A 157 10.71 7.41 -22.38
CA LYS A 157 10.87 6.14 -23.11
C LYS A 157 10.38 6.24 -24.56
N MET A 158 9.28 6.95 -24.77
CA MET A 158 8.74 7.22 -26.12
C MET A 158 9.71 8.09 -26.91
N ARG A 159 10.29 9.14 -26.30
CA ARG A 159 11.30 10.01 -26.94
C ARG A 159 12.48 9.18 -27.47
N GLN A 160 13.01 8.27 -26.63
CA GLN A 160 14.10 7.37 -27.01
C GLN A 160 13.67 6.38 -28.10
N ALA A 161 12.48 5.81 -28.01
CA ALA A 161 11.99 4.83 -28.97
C ALA A 161 11.74 5.43 -30.37
N LEU A 162 11.25 6.68 -30.42
CA LEU A 162 11.00 7.43 -31.65
C LEU A 162 12.26 8.12 -32.22
N GLU A 163 13.37 8.11 -31.47
CA GLU A 163 14.63 8.78 -31.83
C GLU A 163 14.42 10.28 -32.09
N ILE A 164 13.67 10.96 -31.20
CA ILE A 164 13.38 12.40 -31.30
C ILE A 164 14.05 13.17 -30.16
N GLU A 165 14.36 14.44 -30.44
CA GLU A 165 14.92 15.39 -29.49
C GLU A 165 13.94 16.53 -29.22
N VAL A 166 14.21 17.32 -28.18
CA VAL A 166 13.45 18.54 -27.87
C VAL A 166 13.68 19.54 -29.00
N GLY A 167 12.59 20.03 -29.59
CA GLY A 167 12.58 20.87 -30.77
C GLY A 167 12.14 20.16 -32.06
N ASP A 168 12.14 18.83 -32.07
CA ASP A 168 11.72 18.08 -33.26
C ASP A 168 10.21 18.13 -33.46
N PRO A 169 9.74 18.15 -34.72
CA PRO A 169 8.32 18.03 -35.04
C PRO A 169 7.84 16.58 -34.94
N VAL A 170 6.63 16.40 -34.45
CA VAL A 170 5.93 15.10 -34.45
C VAL A 170 4.51 15.30 -34.97
N VAL A 171 4.00 14.29 -35.64
CA VAL A 171 2.60 14.27 -36.10
C VAL A 171 1.79 13.37 -35.17
N LEU A 172 0.76 13.94 -34.56
CA LEU A 172 -0.26 13.17 -33.83
C LEU A 172 -1.43 12.90 -34.75
N THR A 173 -1.84 11.64 -34.83
CA THR A 173 -3.01 11.19 -35.57
C THR A 173 -3.94 10.47 -34.62
N ALA A 174 -5.21 10.85 -34.57
CA ALA A 174 -6.18 10.26 -33.65
C ALA A 174 -7.56 10.20 -34.32
N GLN A 175 -8.43 9.38 -33.76
CA GLN A 175 -9.84 9.43 -34.07
C GLN A 175 -10.48 10.50 -33.20
N ASP A 176 -11.18 11.44 -33.83
CA ASP A 176 -11.86 12.52 -33.13
C ASP A 176 -13.21 12.07 -32.55
N TYR A 177 -13.90 12.97 -31.85
CA TYR A 177 -15.21 12.71 -31.24
C TYR A 177 -16.26 12.21 -32.28
N TYR A 178 -16.19 12.67 -33.51
CA TYR A 178 -17.09 12.28 -34.60
C TYR A 178 -16.62 11.03 -35.36
N SER A 179 -15.64 10.31 -34.81
CA SER A 179 -15.04 9.14 -35.46
C SER A 179 -14.31 9.42 -36.77
N SER A 180 -13.98 10.67 -37.02
CA SER A 180 -13.17 11.10 -38.17
C SER A 180 -11.67 11.00 -37.81
N LEU A 181 -10.84 10.85 -38.85
CA LEU A 181 -9.39 10.86 -38.66
C LEU A 181 -8.90 12.32 -38.59
N ALA A 182 -8.36 12.70 -37.45
CA ALA A 182 -7.73 13.98 -37.19
C ALA A 182 -6.23 13.85 -37.11
N ALA A 183 -5.50 14.84 -37.62
CA ALA A 183 -4.06 14.91 -37.52
C ALA A 183 -3.60 16.33 -37.23
N GLY A 184 -2.53 16.45 -36.43
CA GLY A 184 -1.91 17.74 -36.13
C GLY A 184 -0.39 17.60 -35.98
N SER A 185 0.31 18.65 -36.40
CA SER A 185 1.76 18.73 -36.21
C SER A 185 2.08 19.50 -34.92
N TYR A 186 2.95 18.93 -34.10
CA TYR A 186 3.33 19.47 -32.80
C TYR A 186 4.84 19.47 -32.65
N THR A 187 5.36 20.42 -31.90
CA THR A 187 6.79 20.48 -31.55
C THR A 187 7.03 19.87 -30.18
N VAL A 188 7.98 18.97 -30.06
CA VAL A 188 8.38 18.39 -28.77
C VAL A 188 9.09 19.45 -27.95
N VAL A 189 8.48 19.90 -26.85
CA VAL A 189 9.06 20.95 -25.98
C VAL A 189 9.71 20.39 -24.74
N GLY A 190 9.54 19.11 -24.47
CA GLY A 190 10.15 18.44 -23.32
C GLY A 190 9.74 16.98 -23.20
N SER A 191 10.26 16.30 -22.21
CA SER A 191 9.91 14.94 -21.86
C SER A 191 9.56 14.81 -20.39
N PHE A 192 8.77 13.79 -20.04
CA PHE A 192 8.45 13.47 -18.67
C PHE A 192 8.87 12.03 -18.33
N GLU A 193 9.11 11.78 -17.05
CA GLU A 193 9.44 10.47 -16.51
C GLU A 193 8.60 10.24 -15.26
N THR A 194 7.67 9.26 -15.33
CA THR A 194 6.76 8.93 -14.22
C THR A 194 7.30 7.83 -13.31
N GLY A 195 8.36 7.16 -13.77
CA GLY A 195 8.89 5.95 -13.12
C GLY A 195 8.12 4.68 -13.49
N ASN A 196 7.18 4.77 -14.42
CA ASN A 196 6.50 3.62 -15.04
C ASN A 196 6.83 3.59 -16.52
N ASP A 197 7.64 2.62 -16.92
CA ASP A 197 8.11 2.49 -18.30
C ASP A 197 6.96 2.36 -19.31
N GLN A 198 5.85 1.73 -18.92
CA GLN A 198 4.69 1.60 -19.82
C GLN A 198 4.01 2.95 -20.06
N VAL A 199 3.83 3.75 -19.02
CA VAL A 199 3.25 5.11 -19.14
C VAL A 199 4.20 6.01 -19.95
N ASP A 200 5.49 5.96 -19.61
CA ASP A 200 6.53 6.78 -20.26
C ASP A 200 6.75 6.40 -21.73
N ASN A 201 6.28 5.21 -22.15
CA ASN A 201 6.38 4.73 -23.54
C ASN A 201 5.08 4.93 -24.34
N THR A 202 3.96 5.24 -23.71
CA THR A 202 2.66 5.24 -24.42
C THR A 202 1.89 6.55 -24.32
N MET A 203 2.37 7.56 -23.62
CA MET A 203 1.60 8.77 -23.34
C MET A 203 2.24 10.02 -23.92
N VAL A 204 1.42 10.86 -24.51
CA VAL A 204 1.76 12.24 -24.89
C VAL A 204 0.81 13.22 -24.20
N ILE A 205 1.31 14.40 -23.90
CA ILE A 205 0.58 15.44 -23.19
C ILE A 205 0.55 16.73 -24.01
N LEU A 206 -0.65 17.24 -24.16
CA LEU A 206 -0.96 18.51 -24.80
C LEU A 206 -1.60 19.47 -23.80
N LEU A 207 -1.63 20.75 -24.12
CA LEU A 207 -2.59 21.66 -23.48
C LEU A 207 -4.02 21.20 -23.75
N LYS A 208 -4.92 21.42 -22.79
CA LYS A 208 -6.34 21.07 -22.91
C LYS A 208 -6.94 21.64 -24.18
N SER A 209 -6.67 22.93 -24.50
CA SER A 209 -7.16 23.60 -25.72
C SER A 209 -6.68 22.91 -26.99
N SER A 210 -5.43 22.49 -27.04
CA SER A 210 -4.85 21.79 -28.19
C SER A 210 -5.49 20.41 -28.40
N ALA A 211 -5.69 19.66 -27.30
CA ALA A 211 -6.35 18.37 -27.35
C ALA A 211 -7.83 18.50 -27.74
N GLN A 212 -8.52 19.53 -27.26
CA GLN A 212 -9.91 19.83 -27.70
C GLN A 212 -10.01 20.09 -29.20
N LYS A 213 -9.06 20.86 -29.76
CA LYS A 213 -8.99 21.11 -31.20
C LYS A 213 -8.72 19.84 -32.01
N LEU A 214 -7.68 19.07 -31.61
CA LEU A 214 -7.30 17.84 -32.29
C LEU A 214 -8.39 16.78 -32.28
N LEU A 215 -9.10 16.62 -31.16
CA LEU A 215 -10.09 15.58 -30.96
C LEU A 215 -11.53 16.06 -31.19
N SER A 216 -11.75 17.30 -31.64
CA SER A 216 -13.06 17.90 -31.90
C SER A 216 -13.99 17.88 -30.68
N PHE A 217 -13.44 18.07 -29.48
CA PHE A 217 -14.20 18.03 -28.23
C PHE A 217 -14.95 19.34 -27.93
N GLU A 218 -14.55 20.44 -28.56
CA GLU A 218 -15.15 21.77 -28.33
C GLU A 218 -15.24 22.13 -26.84
N HIS A 219 -16.47 22.22 -26.26
CA HIS A 219 -16.70 22.47 -24.82
C HIS A 219 -16.76 21.21 -23.96
N ARG A 220 -16.74 20.04 -24.57
CA ARG A 220 -16.80 18.74 -23.92
C ARG A 220 -15.48 18.41 -23.24
N ILE A 221 -15.56 17.46 -22.32
CA ILE A 221 -14.38 16.88 -21.67
C ILE A 221 -14.54 15.36 -21.57
N SER A 222 -13.43 14.65 -21.42
CA SER A 222 -13.48 13.20 -21.23
C SER A 222 -13.79 12.83 -19.78
N LYS A 223 -13.24 13.57 -18.82
CA LYS A 223 -13.38 13.24 -17.39
C LYS A 223 -12.95 14.38 -16.48
N PHE A 224 -13.47 14.36 -15.24
CA PHE A 224 -12.92 15.11 -14.11
C PHE A 224 -12.01 14.22 -13.29
N ALA A 225 -10.85 14.73 -12.91
CA ALA A 225 -9.95 14.15 -11.92
C ALA A 225 -10.11 14.89 -10.60
N LEU A 226 -10.38 14.18 -9.51
CA LEU A 226 -10.74 14.75 -8.23
C LEU A 226 -9.65 14.54 -7.19
N LYS A 227 -9.36 15.59 -6.42
CA LYS A 227 -8.59 15.53 -5.19
C LYS A 227 -9.52 15.61 -4.00
N ILE A 228 -9.57 14.55 -3.20
CA ILE A 228 -10.46 14.43 -2.05
C ILE A 228 -9.67 14.65 -0.77
N ASP A 229 -10.31 15.30 0.18
CA ASP A 229 -9.75 15.55 1.51
C ASP A 229 -9.44 14.21 2.20
N PRO A 230 -8.18 13.97 2.61
CA PRO A 230 -7.77 12.73 3.25
C PRO A 230 -8.44 12.48 4.61
N ASP A 231 -9.04 13.48 5.23
CA ASP A 231 -9.77 13.35 6.49
C ASP A 231 -11.17 12.71 6.30
N HIS A 232 -11.62 12.58 5.05
CA HIS A 232 -12.89 11.96 4.69
C HIS A 232 -12.70 10.61 4.00
N SER A 233 -13.65 9.70 4.19
CA SER A 233 -13.67 8.40 3.51
C SER A 233 -13.88 8.59 2.01
N LEU A 234 -12.91 8.13 1.20
CA LEU A 234 -13.01 8.19 -0.26
C LEU A 234 -14.31 7.54 -0.76
N GLN A 235 -14.70 6.43 -0.15
CA GLN A 235 -15.88 5.66 -0.53
C GLN A 235 -17.18 6.40 -0.22
N GLU A 236 -17.25 7.09 0.92
CA GLU A 236 -18.42 7.91 1.29
C GLU A 236 -18.57 9.12 0.38
N VAL A 237 -17.47 9.84 0.12
CA VAL A 237 -17.49 11.01 -0.76
C VAL A 237 -17.89 10.63 -2.19
N THR A 238 -17.30 9.57 -2.75
CA THR A 238 -17.62 9.12 -4.11
C THR A 238 -19.05 8.61 -4.27
N SER A 239 -19.58 7.88 -3.26
CA SER A 239 -20.97 7.41 -3.28
C SER A 239 -21.99 8.55 -3.14
N ASP A 240 -21.65 9.59 -2.37
CA ASP A 240 -22.48 10.78 -2.22
C ASP A 240 -22.47 11.64 -3.50
N LEU A 241 -21.30 11.86 -4.08
CA LEU A 241 -21.19 12.54 -5.37
C LEU A 241 -21.96 11.79 -6.47
N ALA A 242 -21.87 10.47 -6.52
CA ALA A 242 -22.63 9.68 -7.49
C ALA A 242 -24.14 9.86 -7.34
N ARG A 243 -24.65 9.97 -6.12
CA ARG A 243 -26.08 10.25 -5.85
C ARG A 243 -26.47 11.68 -6.28
N ARG A 244 -25.62 12.67 -6.02
CA ARG A 244 -25.88 14.08 -6.38
C ARG A 244 -25.83 14.33 -7.88
N LEU A 245 -24.96 13.61 -8.60
CA LEU A 245 -24.90 13.66 -10.07
C LEU A 245 -26.12 13.04 -10.76
N GLY A 246 -26.83 12.12 -10.10
CA GLY A 246 -28.22 11.72 -10.35
C GLY A 246 -28.54 11.09 -11.70
N GLY A 247 -27.57 10.82 -12.57
CA GLY A 247 -27.81 10.31 -13.93
C GLY A 247 -27.19 8.92 -14.18
N PRO A 248 -27.79 8.11 -15.07
CA PRO A 248 -27.20 6.84 -15.49
C PRO A 248 -25.98 7.04 -16.39
N ASP A 249 -25.78 8.26 -16.90
CA ASP A 249 -24.77 8.57 -17.93
C ASP A 249 -23.38 8.83 -17.34
N LEU A 250 -23.29 9.06 -16.03
CA LEU A 250 -22.05 9.38 -15.33
C LEU A 250 -21.76 8.38 -14.19
N LYS A 251 -20.49 8.10 -13.99
CA LYS A 251 -19.99 7.30 -12.87
C LYS A 251 -18.92 8.05 -12.10
N VAL A 252 -18.95 7.93 -10.78
CA VAL A 252 -17.83 8.33 -9.93
C VAL A 252 -17.04 7.08 -9.59
N VAL A 253 -15.80 7.03 -10.03
CA VAL A 253 -14.92 5.85 -9.88
C VAL A 253 -13.67 6.20 -9.09
N THR A 254 -13.24 5.28 -8.23
CA THR A 254 -11.99 5.41 -7.49
C THR A 254 -10.83 4.80 -8.27
N TRP A 255 -9.61 5.08 -7.85
CA TRP A 255 -8.41 4.46 -8.42
C TRP A 255 -8.47 2.92 -8.38
N GLU A 256 -9.13 2.32 -7.37
CA GLU A 256 -9.28 0.86 -7.24
C GLU A 256 -10.10 0.24 -8.38
N THR A 257 -11.09 0.98 -8.86
CA THR A 257 -11.92 0.58 -10.00
C THR A 257 -11.21 0.82 -11.33
N LEU A 258 -10.45 1.92 -11.43
CA LEU A 258 -9.73 2.28 -12.66
C LEU A 258 -8.54 1.37 -12.93
N VAL A 259 -7.85 0.90 -11.86
CA VAL A 259 -6.67 0.02 -11.98
C VAL A 259 -6.85 -1.21 -11.07
N PRO A 260 -7.80 -2.11 -11.42
CA PRO A 260 -8.19 -3.24 -10.57
C PRO A 260 -7.04 -4.22 -10.32
N MET A 261 -6.08 -4.32 -11.24
CA MET A 261 -4.90 -5.17 -11.10
C MET A 261 -4.06 -4.76 -9.87
N ILE A 262 -3.82 -3.47 -9.67
CA ILE A 262 -3.08 -2.97 -8.50
C ILE A 262 -3.88 -3.18 -7.21
N ALA A 263 -5.18 -2.92 -7.23
CA ALA A 263 -6.05 -3.14 -6.09
C ALA A 263 -6.09 -4.63 -5.68
N GLN A 264 -6.16 -5.54 -6.66
CA GLN A 264 -6.11 -6.99 -6.42
C GLN A 264 -4.75 -7.42 -5.85
N MET A 265 -3.64 -6.88 -6.38
CA MET A 265 -2.30 -7.16 -5.88
C MET A 265 -2.15 -6.74 -4.41
N ILE A 266 -2.64 -5.57 -4.03
CA ILE A 266 -2.63 -5.10 -2.64
C ILE A 266 -3.45 -6.04 -1.74
N ARG A 267 -4.65 -6.44 -2.18
CA ARG A 267 -5.49 -7.41 -1.44
C ARG A 267 -4.79 -8.76 -1.27
N PHE A 268 -4.16 -9.27 -2.32
CA PHE A 268 -3.38 -10.50 -2.27
C PHE A 268 -2.20 -10.41 -1.29
N GLN A 269 -1.43 -9.32 -1.34
CA GLN A 269 -0.33 -9.08 -0.41
C GLN A 269 -0.81 -9.01 1.04
N ASN A 270 -1.96 -8.36 1.30
CA ASN A 270 -2.56 -8.31 2.62
C ASN A 270 -3.04 -9.69 3.10
N GLY A 271 -3.48 -10.57 2.20
CA GLY A 271 -3.77 -11.97 2.52
C GLY A 271 -2.52 -12.79 2.84
N MET A 272 -1.46 -12.62 2.04
CA MET A 272 -0.19 -13.32 2.24
C MET A 272 0.45 -13.04 3.60
N ILE A 273 0.30 -11.83 4.16
CA ILE A 273 0.89 -11.51 5.47
C ILE A 273 0.32 -12.42 6.58
N PHE A 274 -0.94 -12.84 6.50
CA PHE A 274 -1.52 -13.79 7.44
C PHE A 274 -0.94 -15.20 7.32
N VAL A 275 -0.61 -15.63 6.10
CA VAL A 275 0.09 -16.90 5.87
C VAL A 275 1.48 -16.87 6.47
N ILE A 276 2.24 -15.79 6.23
CA ILE A 276 3.56 -15.58 6.84
C ILE A 276 3.46 -15.56 8.36
N MET A 277 2.46 -14.85 8.90
CA MET A 277 2.19 -14.82 10.33
C MET A 277 1.95 -16.23 10.90
N ALA A 278 1.15 -17.06 10.21
CA ALA A 278 0.88 -18.43 10.64
C ALA A 278 2.15 -19.28 10.66
N ILE A 279 3.04 -19.12 9.67
CA ILE A 279 4.34 -19.81 9.62
C ILE A 279 5.22 -19.38 10.81
N VAL A 280 5.37 -18.06 11.02
CA VAL A 280 6.18 -17.53 12.12
C VAL A 280 5.62 -17.97 13.47
N LEU A 281 4.30 -17.92 13.67
CA LEU A 281 3.65 -18.40 14.88
C LEU A 281 3.90 -19.89 15.11
N SER A 282 3.88 -20.72 14.05
CA SER A 282 4.16 -22.15 14.16
C SER A 282 5.58 -22.42 14.67
N VAL A 283 6.57 -21.70 14.15
CA VAL A 283 7.97 -21.79 14.60
C VAL A 283 8.09 -21.35 16.06
N VAL A 284 7.49 -20.20 16.42
CA VAL A 284 7.50 -19.70 17.80
C VAL A 284 6.77 -20.67 18.74
N ALA A 285 5.66 -21.27 18.28
CA ALA A 285 4.88 -22.26 19.02
C ALA A 285 5.70 -23.47 19.43
N VAL A 286 6.48 -24.04 18.50
CA VAL A 286 7.37 -25.16 18.78
C VAL A 286 8.44 -24.77 19.84
N GLY A 287 8.99 -23.56 19.71
CA GLY A 287 9.97 -23.03 20.69
C GLY A 287 9.38 -22.87 22.09
N ILE A 288 8.17 -22.29 22.18
CA ILE A 288 7.44 -22.12 23.45
C ILE A 288 7.12 -23.49 24.07
N LEU A 289 6.56 -24.41 23.26
CA LEU A 289 6.19 -25.74 23.70
C LEU A 289 7.40 -26.49 24.27
N ASN A 290 8.52 -26.53 23.56
CA ASN A 290 9.74 -27.18 23.97
C ASN A 290 10.28 -26.57 25.28
N THR A 291 10.30 -25.25 25.36
CA THR A 291 10.79 -24.55 26.56
C THR A 291 9.92 -24.82 27.79
N LEU A 292 8.58 -24.75 27.64
CA LEU A 292 7.66 -25.00 28.74
C LEU A 292 7.69 -26.46 29.18
N MET A 293 7.73 -27.42 28.25
CA MET A 293 7.82 -28.86 28.57
C MET A 293 9.07 -29.17 29.38
N MET A 294 10.20 -28.65 28.95
CA MET A 294 11.45 -28.88 29.65
C MET A 294 11.45 -28.20 31.03
N SER A 295 10.90 -26.97 31.13
CA SER A 295 10.75 -26.28 32.42
C SER A 295 9.90 -27.09 33.43
N ILE A 296 8.83 -27.72 32.95
CA ILE A 296 7.97 -28.55 33.78
C ILE A 296 8.71 -29.83 34.23
N LEU A 297 9.42 -30.48 33.31
CA LEU A 297 10.18 -31.72 33.64
C LEU A 297 11.30 -31.47 34.68
N GLU A 298 12.00 -30.35 34.59
CA GLU A 298 13.01 -29.97 35.58
C GLU A 298 12.41 -29.67 36.97
N ARG A 299 11.16 -29.24 37.04
CA ARG A 299 10.47 -28.83 38.27
C ARG A 299 9.41 -29.85 38.73
N ILE A 300 9.45 -31.07 38.17
CA ILE A 300 8.47 -32.10 38.45
C ILE A 300 8.39 -32.43 39.95
N ARG A 301 9.55 -32.45 40.61
CA ARG A 301 9.70 -32.68 42.06
C ARG A 301 9.11 -31.53 42.89
N GLU A 302 9.32 -30.29 42.47
CA GLU A 302 8.75 -29.11 43.13
C GLU A 302 7.20 -29.16 43.05
N PHE A 303 6.65 -29.51 41.88
CA PHE A 303 5.20 -29.66 41.70
C PHE A 303 4.61 -30.83 42.51
N GLY A 304 5.33 -31.97 42.59
CA GLY A 304 4.95 -33.10 43.43
C GLY A 304 4.92 -32.73 44.92
N LEU A 305 5.92 -32.01 45.43
CA LEU A 305 5.96 -31.52 46.80
C LEU A 305 4.79 -30.53 47.09
N MET A 306 4.53 -29.59 46.18
CA MET A 306 3.41 -28.68 46.37
C MET A 306 2.03 -29.40 46.41
N MET A 307 1.86 -30.46 45.62
CA MET A 307 0.65 -31.29 45.68
C MET A 307 0.57 -32.12 46.96
N ALA A 308 1.70 -32.67 47.46
CA ALA A 308 1.75 -33.37 48.73
C ALA A 308 1.43 -32.47 49.91
N LEU A 309 1.76 -31.17 49.85
CA LEU A 309 1.41 -30.14 50.82
C LEU A 309 -0.06 -29.61 50.64
N GLY A 310 -0.88 -30.24 49.78
CA GLY A 310 -2.29 -29.93 49.64
C GLY A 310 -2.65 -28.92 48.54
N MET A 311 -1.71 -28.53 47.68
CA MET A 311 -2.02 -27.67 46.54
C MET A 311 -2.85 -28.43 45.51
N ARG A 312 -3.98 -27.83 45.07
CA ARG A 312 -4.87 -28.41 44.07
C ARG A 312 -4.20 -28.43 42.68
N PRO A 313 -4.37 -29.49 41.84
CA PRO A 313 -3.83 -29.58 40.50
C PRO A 313 -4.16 -28.35 39.63
N ARG A 314 -5.37 -27.83 39.75
CA ARG A 314 -5.78 -26.60 39.06
C ARG A 314 -4.95 -25.37 39.39
N SER A 315 -4.37 -25.31 40.59
CA SER A 315 -3.50 -24.20 41.00
C SER A 315 -2.12 -24.28 40.33
N ILE A 316 -1.62 -25.49 40.05
CA ILE A 316 -0.38 -25.72 39.32
C ILE A 316 -0.60 -25.31 37.83
N VAL A 317 -1.72 -25.73 37.23
CA VAL A 317 -2.10 -25.30 35.85
C VAL A 317 -2.11 -23.78 35.78
N ARG A 318 -2.77 -23.09 36.71
CA ARG A 318 -2.83 -21.63 36.76
C ARG A 318 -1.44 -21.01 36.93
N LEU A 319 -0.57 -21.58 37.73
CA LEU A 319 0.78 -21.09 37.93
C LEU A 319 1.60 -21.14 36.63
N VAL A 320 1.53 -22.27 35.90
CA VAL A 320 2.23 -22.44 34.61
C VAL A 320 1.67 -21.50 33.55
N LEU A 321 0.34 -21.32 33.49
CA LEU A 321 -0.27 -20.39 32.58
C LEU A 321 0.09 -18.93 32.86
N ILE A 322 0.17 -18.53 34.13
CA ILE A 322 0.59 -17.17 34.48
C ILE A 322 2.07 -16.96 34.13
N GLU A 323 2.95 -17.97 34.37
CA GLU A 323 4.34 -17.91 33.97
C GLU A 323 4.49 -17.73 32.45
N SER A 324 3.74 -18.53 31.67
CA SER A 324 3.70 -18.40 30.20
C SER A 324 3.15 -17.05 29.76
N LEU A 325 2.08 -16.55 30.39
CA LEU A 325 1.53 -15.25 30.08
C LEU A 325 2.55 -14.12 30.31
N CYS A 326 3.25 -14.14 31.43
CA CYS A 326 4.29 -13.15 31.73
C CYS A 326 5.41 -13.20 30.69
N LEU A 327 5.89 -14.39 30.33
CA LEU A 327 6.89 -14.57 29.26
C LEU A 327 6.38 -14.06 27.92
N GLY A 328 5.14 -14.43 27.57
CA GLY A 328 4.50 -13.99 26.34
C GLY A 328 4.33 -12.48 26.26
N LEU A 329 3.88 -11.83 27.34
CA LEU A 329 3.72 -10.37 27.37
C LEU A 329 5.05 -9.64 27.26
N VAL A 330 6.09 -10.08 27.99
CA VAL A 330 7.43 -9.48 27.91
C VAL A 330 8.02 -9.69 26.50
N GLY A 331 7.90 -10.91 25.94
CA GLY A 331 8.37 -11.22 24.60
C GLY A 331 7.64 -10.41 23.53
N THR A 332 6.30 -10.29 23.64
CA THR A 332 5.48 -9.49 22.72
C THR A 332 5.81 -8.01 22.80
N LEU A 333 5.96 -7.46 24.00
CA LEU A 333 6.33 -6.05 24.17
C LEU A 333 7.73 -5.78 23.59
N SER A 334 8.69 -6.65 23.88
CA SER A 334 10.04 -6.52 23.32
C SER A 334 10.06 -6.65 21.81
N GLY A 335 9.26 -7.58 21.24
CA GLY A 335 9.13 -7.75 19.80
C GLY A 335 8.44 -6.58 19.12
N TRP A 336 7.40 -6.05 19.75
CA TRP A 336 6.72 -4.86 19.25
C TRP A 336 7.64 -3.65 19.22
N LEU A 337 8.40 -3.42 20.29
CA LEU A 337 9.40 -2.35 20.36
C LEU A 337 10.50 -2.53 19.31
N LEU A 338 11.02 -3.75 19.17
CA LEU A 338 12.04 -4.06 18.17
C LEU A 338 11.54 -3.76 16.76
N GLY A 339 10.34 -4.25 16.42
CA GLY A 339 9.72 -4.00 15.12
C GLY A 339 9.44 -2.52 14.87
N ALA A 340 8.92 -1.81 15.88
CA ALA A 340 8.64 -0.38 15.79
C ALA A 340 9.91 0.43 15.57
N VAL A 341 11.00 0.13 16.31
CA VAL A 341 12.32 0.79 16.15
C VAL A 341 12.88 0.55 14.76
N LEU A 342 12.81 -0.68 14.24
CA LEU A 342 13.26 -0.98 12.87
C LEU A 342 12.44 -0.23 11.83
N VAL A 343 11.11 -0.23 11.94
CA VAL A 343 10.24 0.51 11.03
C VAL A 343 10.52 2.01 11.09
N PHE A 344 10.73 2.57 12.28
CA PHE A 344 11.05 3.98 12.45
C PHE A 344 12.42 4.34 11.84
N TYR A 345 13.44 3.53 12.11
CA TYR A 345 14.79 3.75 11.57
C TYR A 345 14.79 3.71 10.03
N PHE A 346 14.28 2.62 9.44
CA PHE A 346 14.22 2.49 7.97
C PHE A 346 13.16 3.40 7.33
N GLY A 347 12.17 3.85 8.09
CA GLY A 347 11.21 4.86 7.65
C GLY A 347 11.84 6.23 7.43
N HIS A 348 12.96 6.54 8.08
CA HIS A 348 13.73 7.78 7.86
C HIS A 348 14.86 7.62 6.84
N VAL A 349 15.59 6.52 6.90
CA VAL A 349 16.74 6.27 5.99
C VAL A 349 16.26 5.86 4.60
N GLY A 350 15.13 5.13 4.51
CA GLY A 350 14.70 4.47 3.28
C GLY A 350 15.47 3.18 3.01
N ILE A 351 14.81 2.25 2.32
CA ILE A 351 15.44 1.02 1.83
C ILE A 351 15.68 1.20 0.34
N ASP A 352 16.94 1.20 -0.07
CA ASP A 352 17.34 1.34 -1.46
C ASP A 352 17.10 0.02 -2.23
N LEU A 353 16.21 0.07 -3.20
CA LEU A 353 15.86 -1.03 -4.09
C LEU A 353 16.37 -0.82 -5.52
N THR A 354 17.35 0.06 -5.73
CA THR A 354 17.86 0.42 -7.08
C THR A 354 18.30 -0.80 -7.87
N ARG A 355 18.81 -1.85 -7.23
CA ARG A 355 19.20 -3.11 -7.90
C ARG A 355 18.01 -3.89 -8.47
N PHE A 356 16.78 -3.60 -8.03
CA PHE A 356 15.54 -4.25 -8.47
C PHE A 356 14.68 -3.31 -9.34
N THR A 357 15.23 -2.17 -9.77
CA THR A 357 14.47 -1.08 -10.42
C THR A 357 13.66 -1.55 -11.62
N THR A 358 14.23 -2.43 -12.47
CA THR A 358 13.53 -2.93 -13.67
C THR A 358 12.25 -3.72 -13.37
N ALA A 359 12.22 -4.45 -12.23
CA ALA A 359 11.03 -5.19 -11.81
C ALA A 359 10.03 -4.28 -11.07
N LEU A 360 10.49 -3.21 -10.42
CA LEU A 360 9.69 -2.33 -9.57
C LEU A 360 9.12 -1.12 -10.33
N SER A 361 9.74 -0.71 -11.45
CA SER A 361 9.26 0.40 -12.28
C SER A 361 7.84 0.15 -12.80
N ASN A 362 7.55 -1.08 -13.22
CA ASN A 362 6.19 -1.47 -13.65
C ASN A 362 5.15 -1.44 -12.52
N LEU A 363 5.58 -1.45 -11.26
CA LEU A 363 4.72 -1.41 -10.08
C LEU A 363 4.56 -0.01 -9.48
N MET A 364 5.12 1.01 -10.12
CA MET A 364 5.12 2.41 -9.62
C MET A 364 5.73 2.56 -8.21
N ILE A 365 6.61 1.65 -7.81
CA ILE A 365 7.36 1.73 -6.56
C ILE A 365 8.65 2.48 -6.84
N GLY A 366 8.91 3.53 -6.08
CA GLY A 366 10.15 4.32 -6.23
C GLY A 366 11.40 3.54 -5.84
N ARG A 367 12.57 4.06 -6.20
CA ARG A 367 13.88 3.46 -5.89
C ARG A 367 14.13 3.28 -4.39
N HIS A 368 13.52 4.12 -3.56
CA HIS A 368 13.60 4.05 -2.10
C HIS A 368 12.22 3.78 -1.53
N VAL A 369 12.08 2.74 -0.72
CA VAL A 369 10.87 2.44 0.04
C VAL A 369 11.06 2.88 1.48
N PHE A 370 10.10 3.65 1.98
CA PHE A 370 10.08 4.13 3.36
C PHE A 370 9.05 3.33 4.17
N PRO A 371 9.49 2.33 4.97
CA PRO A 371 8.60 1.58 5.85
C PRO A 371 7.77 2.51 6.75
N ARG A 372 6.51 2.16 6.97
CA ARG A 372 5.61 2.90 7.87
C ARG A 372 4.93 1.96 8.83
N LEU A 373 4.83 2.35 10.09
CA LEU A 373 4.16 1.54 11.10
C LEU A 373 2.66 1.53 10.83
N ASP A 374 2.13 0.34 10.57
CA ASP A 374 0.70 0.08 10.53
C ASP A 374 0.25 -0.31 11.94
N LEU A 375 -0.26 0.67 12.70
CA LEU A 375 -0.59 0.48 14.12
C LEU A 375 -1.68 -0.59 14.28
N SER A 376 -2.68 -0.62 13.40
CA SER A 376 -3.79 -1.57 13.46
C SER A 376 -3.30 -3.01 13.33
N TYR A 377 -2.52 -3.31 12.30
CA TYR A 377 -1.95 -4.64 12.10
C TYR A 377 -0.92 -5.01 13.17
N SER A 378 -0.10 -4.06 13.63
CA SER A 378 0.90 -4.32 14.68
C SER A 378 0.26 -4.73 16.00
N LEU A 379 -0.88 -4.13 16.36
CA LEU A 379 -1.65 -4.49 17.55
C LEU A 379 -2.37 -5.84 17.37
N ILE A 380 -2.91 -6.11 16.16
CA ILE A 380 -3.50 -7.42 15.85
C ILE A 380 -2.45 -8.52 16.00
N PHE A 381 -1.26 -8.34 15.42
CA PHE A 381 -0.18 -9.33 15.53
C PHE A 381 0.26 -9.55 16.97
N ALA A 382 0.42 -8.48 17.77
CA ALA A 382 0.72 -8.57 19.17
C ALA A 382 -0.36 -9.37 19.94
N GLY A 383 -1.63 -9.08 19.70
CA GLY A 383 -2.76 -9.80 20.31
C GLY A 383 -2.78 -11.28 19.92
N VAL A 384 -2.60 -11.58 18.64
CA VAL A 384 -2.55 -12.98 18.14
C VAL A 384 -1.39 -13.75 18.78
N VAL A 385 -0.20 -13.14 18.91
CA VAL A 385 0.96 -13.79 19.58
C VAL A 385 0.65 -14.09 21.03
N VAL A 386 0.05 -13.16 21.78
CA VAL A 386 -0.31 -13.39 23.20
C VAL A 386 -1.35 -14.50 23.33
N VAL A 387 -2.39 -14.49 22.52
CA VAL A 387 -3.45 -15.52 22.52
C VAL A 387 -2.86 -16.89 22.14
N SER A 388 -2.06 -16.94 21.08
CA SER A 388 -1.41 -18.18 20.64
C SER A 388 -0.47 -18.73 21.72
N ASN A 389 0.31 -17.88 22.40
CA ASN A 389 1.17 -18.28 23.52
C ASN A 389 0.35 -18.94 24.64
N LEU A 390 -0.80 -18.37 25.02
CA LEU A 390 -1.70 -18.96 26.03
C LEU A 390 -2.26 -20.30 25.57
N LEU A 391 -2.73 -20.41 24.33
CA LEU A 391 -3.29 -21.66 23.79
C LEU A 391 -2.23 -22.78 23.75
N ILE A 392 -1.02 -22.47 23.30
CA ILE A 392 0.09 -23.42 23.23
C ILE A 392 0.49 -23.89 24.63
N SER A 393 0.47 -23.00 25.63
CA SER A 393 0.85 -23.31 27.00
C SER A 393 -0.20 -24.14 27.75
N LEU A 394 -1.43 -24.26 27.25
CA LEU A 394 -2.46 -25.09 27.85
C LEU A 394 -2.07 -26.55 27.93
N TYR A 395 -1.45 -27.10 26.88
CA TYR A 395 -1.04 -28.51 26.84
C TYR A 395 0.04 -28.83 27.91
N PRO A 396 1.18 -28.12 27.97
CA PRO A 396 2.15 -28.28 29.03
C PRO A 396 1.59 -28.07 30.44
N ALA A 397 0.78 -27.03 30.62
CA ALA A 397 0.17 -26.73 31.92
C ALA A 397 -0.77 -27.84 32.38
N TRP A 398 -1.61 -28.37 31.49
CA TRP A 398 -2.49 -29.50 31.79
C TRP A 398 -1.68 -30.78 32.18
N LYS A 399 -0.59 -31.06 31.43
CA LYS A 399 0.30 -32.17 31.74
C LYS A 399 0.93 -32.02 33.11
N ALA A 400 1.38 -30.81 33.49
CA ALA A 400 1.92 -30.53 34.83
C ALA A 400 0.91 -30.78 35.96
N GLY A 401 -0.37 -30.46 35.73
CA GLY A 401 -1.45 -30.67 36.71
C GLY A 401 -1.86 -32.15 36.91
N ARG A 402 -1.48 -33.04 35.97
CA ARG A 402 -1.79 -34.49 36.03
C ARG A 402 -0.68 -35.35 36.54
N LEU A 403 0.45 -34.79 36.96
CA LEU A 403 1.56 -35.52 37.53
C LEU A 403 1.13 -36.18 38.86
N ALA A 404 1.28 -37.50 38.96
CA ALA A 404 1.01 -38.22 40.22
C ALA A 404 2.08 -37.92 41.24
N PRO A 405 1.75 -37.50 42.47
CA PRO A 405 2.74 -37.17 43.52
C PRO A 405 3.75 -38.28 43.82
N LEU A 406 3.32 -39.54 43.77
CA LEU A 406 4.12 -40.74 44.03
C LEU A 406 5.13 -41.05 42.91
N GLU A 407 4.77 -40.88 41.64
CA GLU A 407 5.64 -41.10 40.50
C GLU A 407 6.70 -40.00 40.36
N SER A 408 6.35 -38.75 40.72
CA SER A 408 7.24 -37.60 40.64
C SER A 408 8.37 -37.65 41.68
N MET A 409 8.19 -38.41 42.78
CA MET A 409 9.24 -38.64 43.79
C MET A 409 10.13 -39.86 43.46
N ARG A 410 9.62 -40.82 42.66
CA ARG A 410 10.30 -42.09 42.35
C ARG A 410 11.21 -42.03 41.09
N GLN A 411 11.00 -41.08 40.20
CA GLN A 411 11.82 -40.89 38.96
C GLN A 411 13.14 -40.13 39.23
N ALA A 412 13.49 -39.83 40.45
CA ALA A 412 14.68 -39.05 40.84
C ALA A 412 15.67 -39.81 41.74
N GLY A 413 15.58 -41.16 41.74
CA GLY A 413 16.55 -42.05 42.39
C GLY A 413 17.43 -42.77 41.40
#